data_503629544a86925d6ee7acb90dfda8aa
#
_entry.id   503629544a86925d6ee7acb90dfda8aa
#
_cell.length_a   1.000
_cell.length_b   1.000
_cell.length_c   1.000
_cell.angle_alpha   90.00
_cell.angle_beta   90.00
_cell.angle_gamma   90.00
#
_symmetry.space_group_name_H-M   'P 1'
#
loop_
_entity.id
_entity.type
_entity.pdbx_description
1 polymer ?
#
loop_
_entity_poly.entity_id
_entity_poly.type
_entity_poly.pdbx_seq_one_letter_code
_entity_poly.pdbx_strand_id
1 'polypeptide(L)'
;MQYSIEEALCVPIMLGHAVAGCIYLDNRDGQLQGHNVIDDVEFCTGLAEISALAISNLMRIDIERRHADERQNLLLGTVGALVAAIDAKDTYTRGHSVRVAWLSKTLAEAMELDSSTLDEIHICGLVHDIGKIGIPEAILRKAGKLTDDEYASIKKHPAIGERILSGVPQLATILPGVRSHHERWDGDGYPTGLAGTEIPIEARIIAVVDTGDAITARRSYERRRPEFLSLAEIRRSAGT
;
A
#
# COMPACT_ATOMS: atom_id res chain seq x y z
N MET A 1 -1.47 -42.34 -41.04
CA MET A 1 -0.64 -43.46 -40.57
C MET A 1 -1.21 -43.95 -39.24
N GLN A 2 -1.60 -45.21 -39.18
CA GLN A 2 -2.03 -45.85 -37.94
C GLN A 2 -0.77 -46.40 -37.27
N TYR A 3 -0.37 -45.86 -36.13
CA TYR A 3 0.73 -46.39 -35.35
C TYR A 3 0.23 -47.53 -34.49
N SER A 4 0.91 -48.67 -34.44
CA SER A 4 0.67 -49.77 -33.52
C SER A 4 1.48 -49.53 -32.28
N ILE A 5 0.82 -49.35 -31.14
CA ILE A 5 1.47 -49.31 -29.83
C ILE A 5 1.60 -50.75 -29.37
N GLU A 6 2.83 -51.23 -29.15
CA GLU A 6 3.12 -52.58 -28.66
C GLU A 6 3.21 -52.62 -27.13
N GLU A 7 3.80 -51.56 -26.53
CA GLU A 7 3.96 -51.39 -25.11
C GLU A 7 3.72 -49.96 -24.70
N ALA A 8 3.14 -49.74 -23.52
CA ALA A 8 2.95 -48.43 -22.94
C ALA A 8 3.17 -48.48 -21.41
N LEU A 9 3.81 -47.43 -20.89
CA LEU A 9 4.00 -47.22 -19.46
C LEU A 9 3.23 -45.93 -19.07
N CYS A 10 2.45 -46.00 -18.01
CA CYS A 10 1.75 -44.85 -17.43
C CYS A 10 2.02 -44.77 -15.93
N VAL A 11 2.73 -43.72 -15.50
CA VAL A 11 3.07 -43.49 -14.09
C VAL A 11 2.30 -42.27 -13.60
N PRO A 12 1.47 -42.37 -12.55
CA PRO A 12 0.68 -41.27 -12.04
C PRO A 12 1.55 -40.26 -11.30
N ILE A 13 1.29 -38.97 -11.48
CA ILE A 13 1.83 -37.88 -10.66
C ILE A 13 0.86 -37.68 -9.52
N MET A 14 1.28 -38.00 -8.29
CA MET A 14 0.43 -37.99 -7.10
C MET A 14 0.62 -36.69 -6.29
N LEU A 15 -0.48 -35.97 -6.01
CA LEU A 15 -0.51 -34.89 -5.01
C LEU A 15 -1.30 -35.36 -3.79
N GLY A 16 -0.58 -35.83 -2.76
CA GLY A 16 -1.20 -36.54 -1.64
C GLY A 16 -1.88 -37.81 -2.09
N HIS A 17 -3.19 -37.91 -1.96
CA HIS A 17 -4.00 -39.06 -2.39
C HIS A 17 -4.70 -38.88 -3.73
N ALA A 18 -4.51 -37.74 -4.40
CA ALA A 18 -5.13 -37.43 -5.67
C ALA A 18 -4.15 -37.54 -6.84
N VAL A 19 -4.62 -38.02 -7.98
CA VAL A 19 -3.86 -38.04 -9.24
C VAL A 19 -3.98 -36.67 -9.90
N ALA A 20 -2.86 -35.96 -10.03
CA ALA A 20 -2.80 -34.66 -10.70
C ALA A 20 -2.56 -34.80 -12.23
N GLY A 21 -1.96 -35.89 -12.65
CA GLY A 21 -1.64 -36.19 -14.03
C GLY A 21 -0.92 -37.51 -14.15
N CYS A 22 -0.37 -37.81 -15.31
CA CYS A 22 0.46 -38.98 -15.50
C CYS A 22 1.60 -38.70 -16.48
N ILE A 23 2.70 -39.43 -16.32
CA ILE A 23 3.77 -39.55 -17.31
C ILE A 23 3.41 -40.78 -18.16
N TYR A 24 3.29 -40.56 -19.47
CA TYR A 24 2.94 -41.61 -20.41
C TYR A 24 4.07 -41.77 -21.42
N LEU A 25 4.56 -43.00 -21.55
CA LEU A 25 5.54 -43.40 -22.57
C LEU A 25 4.95 -44.53 -23.41
N ASP A 26 5.19 -44.46 -24.71
CA ASP A 26 4.87 -45.56 -25.63
C ASP A 26 6.02 -45.83 -26.62
N ASN A 27 6.07 -47.04 -27.15
CA ASN A 27 6.95 -47.38 -28.24
C ASN A 27 6.13 -47.43 -29.56
N ARG A 28 6.32 -46.44 -30.44
CA ARG A 28 5.59 -46.35 -31.70
C ARG A 28 6.23 -47.11 -32.86
N ASP A 29 7.50 -47.46 -32.78
CA ASP A 29 8.26 -47.97 -33.90
C ASP A 29 9.05 -49.26 -33.63
N GLY A 30 8.78 -50.02 -32.57
CA GLY A 30 9.41 -51.34 -32.29
C GLY A 30 10.96 -51.34 -32.16
N GLN A 31 11.60 -50.18 -32.04
CA GLN A 31 13.07 -50.05 -32.04
C GLN A 31 13.74 -50.16 -30.66
N LEU A 32 12.99 -50.41 -29.62
CA LEU A 32 13.56 -50.56 -28.26
C LEU A 32 13.89 -52.00 -27.92
N GLN A 33 14.61 -52.69 -28.80
CA GLN A 33 15.21 -54.01 -28.48
C GLN A 33 16.34 -53.81 -27.47
N GLY A 34 16.13 -54.23 -26.26
CA GLY A 34 17.15 -54.23 -25.20
C GLY A 34 16.91 -53.25 -24.05
N HIS A 35 15.78 -52.55 -24.02
CA HIS A 35 15.41 -51.72 -22.84
C HIS A 35 15.01 -52.62 -21.64
N ASN A 36 15.51 -52.25 -20.47
CA ASN A 36 15.07 -52.86 -19.21
C ASN A 36 13.85 -52.14 -18.69
N VAL A 37 12.67 -52.72 -18.84
CA VAL A 37 11.38 -52.14 -18.40
C VAL A 37 11.39 -51.71 -16.94
N ILE A 38 12.20 -52.35 -16.10
CA ILE A 38 12.38 -52.03 -14.68
C ILE A 38 13.04 -50.65 -14.54
N ASP A 39 14.10 -50.37 -15.31
CA ASP A 39 14.82 -49.11 -15.27
C ASP A 39 13.94 -47.95 -15.78
N ASP A 40 13.12 -48.20 -16.79
CA ASP A 40 12.15 -47.19 -17.33
C ASP A 40 11.06 -46.86 -16.30
N VAL A 41 10.53 -47.87 -15.59
CA VAL A 41 9.54 -47.68 -14.52
C VAL A 41 10.15 -46.86 -13.38
N GLU A 42 11.38 -47.19 -12.94
CA GLU A 42 12.07 -46.50 -11.85
C GLU A 42 12.36 -45.05 -12.24
N PHE A 43 12.88 -44.81 -13.44
CA PHE A 43 13.10 -43.47 -13.98
C PHE A 43 11.83 -42.64 -14.03
N CYS A 44 10.74 -43.19 -14.59
CA CYS A 44 9.46 -42.50 -14.70
C CYS A 44 8.82 -42.23 -13.36
N THR A 45 9.00 -43.15 -12.39
CA THR A 45 8.53 -42.94 -11.00
C THR A 45 9.28 -41.79 -10.35
N GLY A 46 10.61 -41.74 -10.47
CA GLY A 46 11.40 -40.62 -9.94
C GLY A 46 11.01 -39.28 -10.60
N LEU A 47 10.76 -39.27 -11.93
CA LEU A 47 10.33 -38.10 -12.62
C LEU A 47 8.92 -37.65 -12.18
N ALA A 48 8.00 -38.59 -11.93
CA ALA A 48 6.67 -38.30 -11.42
C ALA A 48 6.71 -37.72 -10.01
N GLU A 49 7.58 -38.22 -9.13
CA GLU A 49 7.81 -37.70 -7.78
C GLU A 49 8.35 -36.25 -7.81
N ILE A 50 9.36 -35.98 -8.65
CA ILE A 50 9.92 -34.64 -8.81
C ILE A 50 8.86 -33.67 -9.38
N SER A 51 8.08 -34.15 -10.35
CA SER A 51 6.98 -33.36 -10.93
C SER A 51 5.90 -33.05 -9.89
N ALA A 52 5.52 -34.02 -9.06
CA ALA A 52 4.57 -33.84 -7.97
C ALA A 52 5.06 -32.78 -6.96
N LEU A 53 6.35 -32.84 -6.58
CA LEU A 53 6.96 -31.86 -5.69
C LEU A 53 6.97 -30.46 -6.31
N ALA A 54 7.33 -30.33 -7.59
CA ALA A 54 7.33 -29.06 -8.31
C ALA A 54 5.92 -28.45 -8.40
N ILE A 55 4.91 -29.25 -8.76
CA ILE A 55 3.52 -28.82 -8.82
C ILE A 55 3.03 -28.38 -7.43
N SER A 56 3.29 -29.17 -6.40
CA SER A 56 2.94 -28.84 -5.01
C SER A 56 3.55 -27.52 -4.55
N ASN A 57 4.82 -27.27 -4.87
CA ASN A 57 5.49 -26.02 -4.54
C ASN A 57 4.87 -24.82 -5.29
N LEU A 58 4.58 -24.97 -6.59
CA LEU A 58 3.92 -23.93 -7.37
C LEU A 58 2.54 -23.59 -6.83
N MET A 59 1.74 -24.60 -6.48
CA MET A 59 0.43 -24.41 -5.86
C MET A 59 0.52 -23.67 -4.53
N ARG A 60 1.51 -24.01 -3.70
CA ARG A 60 1.74 -23.33 -2.42
C ARG A 60 2.10 -21.85 -2.62
N ILE A 61 3.00 -21.55 -3.56
CA ILE A 61 3.38 -20.18 -3.89
C ILE A 61 2.17 -19.37 -4.37
N ASP A 62 1.30 -19.96 -5.22
CA ASP A 62 0.09 -19.30 -5.70
C ASP A 62 -0.90 -18.98 -4.56
N ILE A 63 -1.10 -19.94 -3.65
CA ILE A 63 -1.94 -19.74 -2.45
C ILE A 63 -1.36 -18.64 -1.55
N GLU A 64 -0.04 -18.66 -1.29
CA GLU A 64 0.62 -17.64 -0.47
C GLU A 64 0.49 -16.24 -1.08
N ARG A 65 0.63 -16.13 -2.42
CA ARG A 65 0.40 -14.87 -3.15
C ARG A 65 -1.04 -14.38 -3.01
N ARG A 66 -2.01 -15.24 -3.25
CA ARG A 66 -3.45 -14.87 -3.08
C ARG A 66 -3.75 -14.38 -1.68
N HIS A 67 -3.26 -15.05 -0.65
CA HIS A 67 -3.45 -14.61 0.74
C HIS A 67 -2.72 -13.30 1.06
N ALA A 68 -1.58 -13.01 0.42
CA ALA A 68 -0.91 -11.72 0.54
C ALA A 68 -1.74 -10.61 -0.09
N ASP A 69 -2.25 -10.83 -1.31
CA ASP A 69 -3.10 -9.88 -2.04
C ASP A 69 -4.42 -9.62 -1.30
N GLU A 70 -5.08 -10.65 -0.78
CA GLU A 70 -6.30 -10.52 0.01
C GLU A 70 -6.08 -9.70 1.28
N ARG A 71 -4.97 -9.94 2.00
CA ARG A 71 -4.59 -9.16 3.20
C ARG A 71 -4.32 -7.70 2.87
N GLN A 72 -3.63 -7.43 1.77
CA GLN A 72 -3.36 -6.07 1.33
C GLN A 72 -4.65 -5.34 0.94
N ASN A 73 -5.54 -5.99 0.20
CA ASN A 73 -6.83 -5.42 -0.19
C ASN A 73 -7.72 -5.14 1.03
N LEU A 74 -7.72 -6.02 2.03
CA LEU A 74 -8.45 -5.80 3.28
C LEU A 74 -7.90 -4.60 4.05
N LEU A 75 -6.57 -4.46 4.13
CA LEU A 75 -5.92 -3.32 4.78
C LEU A 75 -6.32 -2.01 4.08
N LEU A 76 -6.18 -1.94 2.75
CA LEU A 76 -6.53 -0.74 1.97
C LEU A 76 -8.02 -0.41 2.08
N GLY A 77 -8.89 -1.42 2.06
CA GLY A 77 -10.33 -1.23 2.27
C GLY A 77 -10.65 -0.69 3.66
N THR A 78 -9.95 -1.17 4.69
CA THR A 78 -10.12 -0.69 6.07
C THR A 78 -9.63 0.76 6.20
N VAL A 79 -8.46 1.09 5.64
CA VAL A 79 -7.94 2.46 5.58
C VAL A 79 -8.95 3.38 4.86
N GLY A 80 -9.47 2.95 3.72
CA GLY A 80 -10.48 3.72 2.97
C GLY A 80 -11.76 3.98 3.79
N ALA A 81 -12.23 2.99 4.54
CA ALA A 81 -13.39 3.14 5.43
C ALA A 81 -13.12 4.13 6.58
N LEU A 82 -11.92 4.09 7.16
CA LEU A 82 -11.50 5.04 8.20
C LEU A 82 -11.43 6.47 7.65
N VAL A 83 -10.84 6.67 6.47
CA VAL A 83 -10.78 7.97 5.79
C VAL A 83 -12.18 8.50 5.52
N ALA A 84 -13.09 7.66 5.00
CA ALA A 84 -14.48 8.06 4.78
C ALA A 84 -15.21 8.46 6.06
N ALA A 85 -14.91 7.79 7.20
CA ALA A 85 -15.48 8.15 8.50
C ALA A 85 -14.99 9.52 9.00
N ILE A 86 -13.72 9.87 8.73
CA ILE A 86 -13.15 11.18 9.07
C ILE A 86 -13.76 12.26 8.19
N ASP A 87 -13.83 12.02 6.89
CA ASP A 87 -14.45 12.94 5.93
C ASP A 87 -15.93 13.21 6.27
N ALA A 88 -16.64 12.24 6.84
CA ALA A 88 -18.00 12.43 7.34
C ALA A 88 -18.06 13.28 8.61
N LYS A 89 -17.04 13.23 9.48
CA LYS A 89 -16.93 14.00 10.70
C LYS A 89 -16.53 15.47 10.43
N ASP A 90 -15.60 15.66 9.50
CA ASP A 90 -15.12 16.98 9.07
C ASP A 90 -15.63 17.27 7.66
N THR A 91 -16.76 17.97 7.57
CA THR A 91 -17.42 18.28 6.29
C THR A 91 -16.56 19.11 5.33
N TYR A 92 -15.48 19.70 5.83
CA TYR A 92 -14.54 20.50 5.04
C TYR A 92 -13.56 19.62 4.23
N THR A 93 -13.37 18.35 4.63
CA THR A 93 -12.32 17.48 4.11
C THR A 93 -12.80 16.45 3.08
N ARG A 94 -14.05 16.55 2.57
CA ARG A 94 -14.56 15.57 1.61
C ARG A 94 -13.61 15.41 0.40
N GLY A 95 -12.97 14.24 0.30
CA GLY A 95 -12.00 13.89 -0.73
C GLY A 95 -10.65 14.61 -0.61
N HIS A 96 -10.41 15.38 0.43
CA HIS A 96 -9.12 16.04 0.72
C HIS A 96 -8.01 15.00 0.88
N SER A 97 -8.19 14.04 1.79
CA SER A 97 -7.19 13.01 2.06
C SER A 97 -6.79 12.23 0.79
N VAL A 98 -7.77 11.94 -0.09
CA VAL A 98 -7.51 11.27 -1.38
C VAL A 98 -6.68 12.16 -2.32
N ARG A 99 -7.01 13.46 -2.39
CA ARG A 99 -6.23 14.41 -3.21
C ARG A 99 -4.82 14.59 -2.66
N VAL A 100 -4.68 14.77 -1.35
CA VAL A 100 -3.36 14.89 -0.70
C VAL A 100 -2.52 13.64 -0.96
N ALA A 101 -3.07 12.44 -0.80
CA ALA A 101 -2.37 11.19 -1.06
C ALA A 101 -1.90 11.08 -2.51
N TRP A 102 -2.77 11.38 -3.47
CA TRP A 102 -2.43 11.31 -4.89
C TRP A 102 -1.38 12.35 -5.29
N LEU A 103 -1.55 13.60 -4.87
CA LEU A 103 -0.62 14.69 -5.17
C LEU A 103 0.75 14.46 -4.49
N SER A 104 0.78 13.94 -3.25
CA SER A 104 2.00 13.61 -2.54
C SER A 104 2.78 12.52 -3.26
N LYS A 105 2.10 11.45 -3.72
CA LYS A 105 2.73 10.40 -4.54
C LYS A 105 3.28 10.97 -5.85
N THR A 106 2.51 11.80 -6.55
CA THR A 106 2.95 12.44 -7.81
C THR A 106 4.18 13.34 -7.59
N LEU A 107 4.21 14.09 -6.49
CA LEU A 107 5.38 14.92 -6.14
C LEU A 107 6.60 14.04 -5.82
N ALA A 108 6.41 12.95 -5.07
CA ALA A 108 7.47 12.00 -4.74
C ALA A 108 8.02 11.28 -5.99
N GLU A 109 7.15 10.92 -6.95
CA GLU A 109 7.55 10.38 -8.26
C GLU A 109 8.43 11.39 -9.03
N ALA A 110 8.04 12.67 -9.05
CA ALA A 110 8.84 13.72 -9.68
C ALA A 110 10.17 14.00 -8.96
N MET A 111 10.30 13.58 -7.70
CA MET A 111 11.55 13.60 -6.92
C MET A 111 12.38 12.33 -7.09
N GLU A 112 11.93 11.38 -7.93
CA GLU A 112 12.62 10.11 -8.24
C GLU A 112 12.83 9.23 -7.00
N LEU A 113 11.88 9.24 -6.04
CA LEU A 113 11.91 8.35 -4.89
C LEU A 113 11.56 6.92 -5.31
N ASP A 114 12.04 5.93 -4.55
CA ASP A 114 11.81 4.51 -4.84
C ASP A 114 10.33 4.11 -4.66
N SER A 115 9.93 3.00 -5.30
CA SER A 115 8.53 2.56 -5.35
C SER A 115 7.93 2.23 -3.97
N SER A 116 8.74 1.73 -3.02
CA SER A 116 8.25 1.44 -1.66
C SER A 116 7.94 2.73 -0.91
N THR A 117 8.80 3.72 -1.01
CA THR A 117 8.60 5.07 -0.46
C THR A 117 7.37 5.76 -1.08
N LEU A 118 7.14 5.59 -2.39
CA LEU A 118 5.94 6.13 -3.05
C LEU A 118 4.64 5.58 -2.47
N ASP A 119 4.59 4.28 -2.18
CA ASP A 119 3.40 3.65 -1.62
C ASP A 119 3.21 4.05 -0.14
N GLU A 120 4.28 4.19 0.64
CA GLU A 120 4.24 4.70 2.00
C GLU A 120 3.73 6.14 2.06
N ILE A 121 4.22 7.03 1.18
CA ILE A 121 3.74 8.42 1.06
C ILE A 121 2.25 8.46 0.69
N HIS A 122 1.82 7.61 -0.23
CA HIS A 122 0.41 7.54 -0.61
C HIS A 122 -0.48 7.16 0.58
N ILE A 123 -0.13 6.09 1.29
CA ILE A 123 -0.89 5.65 2.47
C ILE A 123 -0.82 6.70 3.58
N CYS A 124 0.35 7.28 3.83
CA CYS A 124 0.52 8.35 4.81
C CYS A 124 -0.37 9.55 4.50
N GLY A 125 -0.43 9.99 3.24
CA GLY A 125 -1.32 11.07 2.79
C GLY A 125 -2.80 10.75 2.96
N LEU A 126 -3.21 9.49 2.79
CA LEU A 126 -4.60 9.06 3.05
C LEU A 126 -4.99 9.21 4.52
N VAL A 127 -4.06 8.93 5.45
CA VAL A 127 -4.36 8.80 6.87
C VAL A 127 -3.74 9.88 7.75
N HIS A 128 -3.05 10.89 7.17
CA HIS A 128 -2.34 11.92 7.95
C HIS A 128 -3.23 12.58 9.00
N ASP A 129 -4.48 12.79 8.67
CA ASP A 129 -5.50 13.46 9.47
C ASP A 129 -6.37 12.51 10.34
N ILE A 130 -6.08 11.18 10.38
CA ILE A 130 -6.89 10.18 11.10
C ILE A 130 -7.13 10.57 12.57
N GLY A 131 -6.16 11.25 13.18
CA GLY A 131 -6.26 11.68 14.58
C GLY A 131 -7.32 12.73 14.87
N LYS A 132 -7.88 13.39 13.84
CA LYS A 132 -9.04 14.30 13.99
C LYS A 132 -10.27 13.60 14.57
N ILE A 133 -10.33 12.27 14.49
CA ILE A 133 -11.38 11.48 15.15
C ILE A 133 -11.41 11.72 16.68
N GLY A 134 -10.25 11.99 17.28
CA GLY A 134 -10.10 12.28 18.71
C GLY A 134 -10.37 13.75 19.10
N ILE A 135 -10.63 14.63 18.14
CA ILE A 135 -10.91 16.04 18.39
C ILE A 135 -12.42 16.27 18.51
N PRO A 136 -12.91 17.05 19.48
CA PRO A 136 -14.33 17.37 19.61
C PRO A 136 -14.88 18.03 18.34
N GLU A 137 -16.04 17.56 17.90
CA GLU A 137 -16.70 18.06 16.69
C GLU A 137 -17.02 19.56 16.74
N ALA A 138 -17.36 20.06 17.92
CA ALA A 138 -17.61 21.47 18.16
C ALA A 138 -16.39 22.36 17.85
N ILE A 139 -15.18 21.84 18.01
CA ILE A 139 -13.93 22.54 17.67
C ILE A 139 -13.67 22.45 16.17
N LEU A 140 -13.81 21.24 15.57
CA LEU A 140 -13.56 21.03 14.15
C LEU A 140 -14.51 21.84 13.25
N ARG A 141 -15.78 21.97 13.68
CA ARG A 141 -16.84 22.68 12.91
C ARG A 141 -17.06 24.14 13.34
N LYS A 142 -16.21 24.68 14.17
CA LYS A 142 -16.38 26.05 14.68
C LYS A 142 -16.32 27.07 13.53
N ALA A 143 -17.38 27.81 13.35
CA ALA A 143 -17.41 28.93 12.43
C ALA A 143 -16.69 30.13 13.05
N GLY A 144 -15.46 30.42 12.67
CA GLY A 144 -14.70 31.56 13.15
C GLY A 144 -13.34 31.19 13.73
N LYS A 145 -12.70 32.15 14.40
CA LYS A 145 -11.36 31.92 14.97
C LYS A 145 -11.43 30.98 16.19
N LEU A 146 -10.49 30.06 16.22
CA LEU A 146 -10.27 29.19 17.39
C LEU A 146 -9.64 29.99 18.52
N THR A 147 -9.97 29.64 19.76
CA THR A 147 -9.20 30.06 20.93
C THR A 147 -7.86 29.32 20.99
N ASP A 148 -6.93 29.79 21.80
CA ASP A 148 -5.62 29.15 21.98
C ASP A 148 -5.78 27.71 22.49
N ASP A 149 -6.71 27.44 23.40
CA ASP A 149 -7.00 26.12 23.96
C ASP A 149 -7.61 25.17 22.89
N GLU A 150 -8.52 25.70 22.05
CA GLU A 150 -9.11 24.95 20.95
C GLU A 150 -8.04 24.61 19.91
N TYR A 151 -7.17 25.56 19.59
CA TYR A 151 -6.05 25.33 18.67
C TYR A 151 -5.04 24.33 19.25
N ALA A 152 -4.72 24.43 20.54
CA ALA A 152 -3.89 23.44 21.24
C ALA A 152 -4.52 22.04 21.22
N SER A 153 -5.85 21.95 21.24
CA SER A 153 -6.57 20.69 21.08
C SER A 153 -6.40 20.11 19.67
N ILE A 154 -6.52 20.93 18.62
CA ILE A 154 -6.31 20.49 17.24
C ILE A 154 -4.88 20.00 17.03
N LYS A 155 -3.87 20.70 17.57
CA LYS A 155 -2.45 20.30 17.46
C LYS A 155 -2.14 18.89 18.00
N LYS A 156 -3.07 18.26 18.71
CA LYS A 156 -2.89 16.88 19.23
C LYS A 156 -3.19 15.80 18.16
N HIS A 157 -3.87 16.14 17.06
CA HIS A 157 -4.31 15.10 16.11
C HIS A 157 -3.16 14.29 15.49
N PRO A 158 -1.94 14.81 15.19
CA PRO A 158 -0.88 13.99 14.65
C PRO A 158 -0.45 12.88 15.63
N ALA A 159 -0.30 13.22 16.91
CA ALA A 159 0.05 12.24 17.95
C ALA A 159 -1.10 11.26 18.24
N ILE A 160 -2.35 11.70 18.12
CA ILE A 160 -3.52 10.80 18.23
C ILE A 160 -3.55 9.85 17.02
N GLY A 161 -3.27 10.35 15.82
CA GLY A 161 -3.20 9.57 14.58
C GLY A 161 -2.14 8.48 14.66
N GLU A 162 -0.92 8.83 15.04
CA GLU A 162 0.16 7.88 15.30
C GLU A 162 -0.30 6.77 16.27
N ARG A 163 -0.90 7.14 17.39
CA ARG A 163 -1.40 6.18 18.40
C ARG A 163 -2.49 5.26 17.85
N ILE A 164 -3.40 5.76 17.03
CA ILE A 164 -4.47 4.95 16.42
C ILE A 164 -3.84 3.93 15.46
N LEU A 165 -2.90 4.36 14.62
CA LEU A 165 -2.30 3.52 13.60
C LEU A 165 -1.23 2.57 14.14
N SER A 166 -0.64 2.85 15.32
CA SER A 166 0.38 2.00 15.94
C SER A 166 -0.13 0.59 16.29
N GLY A 167 -1.45 0.41 16.36
CA GLY A 167 -2.08 -0.91 16.52
C GLY A 167 -2.04 -1.79 15.26
N VAL A 168 -1.57 -1.26 14.11
CA VAL A 168 -1.51 -1.96 12.83
C VAL A 168 -0.04 -2.08 12.40
N PRO A 169 0.63 -3.25 12.61
CA PRO A 169 2.07 -3.40 12.34
C PRO A 169 2.46 -3.06 10.90
N GLN A 170 1.58 -3.29 9.94
CA GLN A 170 1.80 -3.01 8.52
C GLN A 170 1.90 -1.51 8.20
N LEU A 171 1.48 -0.64 9.11
CA LEU A 171 1.54 0.81 8.98
C LEU A 171 2.70 1.45 9.78
N ALA A 172 3.57 0.62 10.38
CA ALA A 172 4.65 1.11 11.25
C ALA A 172 5.59 2.11 10.54
N THR A 173 5.87 1.89 9.26
CA THR A 173 6.78 2.73 8.46
C THR A 173 6.25 4.14 8.22
N ILE A 174 4.93 4.32 8.16
CA ILE A 174 4.31 5.62 7.89
C ILE A 174 4.04 6.45 9.15
N LEU A 175 4.16 5.87 10.35
CA LEU A 175 3.86 6.56 11.60
C LEU A 175 4.65 7.85 11.80
N PRO A 176 5.97 7.90 11.50
CA PRO A 176 6.75 9.13 11.59
C PRO A 176 6.19 10.24 10.68
N GLY A 177 5.76 9.90 9.46
CA GLY A 177 5.13 10.82 8.52
C GLY A 177 3.81 11.38 9.06
N VAL A 178 2.94 10.50 9.57
CA VAL A 178 1.65 10.90 10.19
C VAL A 178 1.87 11.79 11.41
N ARG A 179 2.85 11.46 12.26
CA ARG A 179 3.15 12.27 13.43
C ARG A 179 3.65 13.66 13.08
N SER A 180 4.46 13.79 12.02
CA SER A 180 5.29 14.97 11.76
C SER A 180 4.80 15.84 10.60
N HIS A 181 3.62 15.59 10.01
CA HIS A 181 3.15 16.33 8.83
C HIS A 181 2.82 17.81 9.10
N HIS A 182 2.81 18.25 10.34
CA HIS A 182 2.70 19.64 10.76
C HIS A 182 4.00 20.20 11.36
N GLU A 183 5.11 19.44 11.27
CA GLU A 183 6.42 20.02 11.56
C GLU A 183 6.82 21.01 10.49
N ARG A 184 7.60 22.02 10.86
CA ARG A 184 8.05 23.09 9.98
C ARG A 184 9.56 23.04 9.81
N TRP A 185 10.02 23.43 8.64
CA TRP A 185 11.46 23.44 8.35
C TRP A 185 12.26 24.28 9.34
N ASP A 186 11.69 25.37 9.85
CA ASP A 186 12.27 26.28 10.83
C ASP A 186 12.20 25.77 12.30
N GLY A 187 11.54 24.66 12.57
CA GLY A 187 11.37 24.08 13.90
C GLY A 187 10.19 24.67 14.72
N ASP A 188 9.46 25.62 14.17
CA ASP A 188 8.26 26.22 14.82
C ASP A 188 6.98 25.37 14.61
N GLY A 189 7.15 24.13 14.13
CA GLY A 189 6.06 23.18 13.91
C GLY A 189 5.60 22.47 15.18
N TYR A 190 4.77 21.44 14.98
CA TYR A 190 4.29 20.58 16.04
C TYR A 190 4.09 19.14 15.53
N PRO A 191 4.08 18.12 16.40
CA PRO A 191 4.02 18.17 17.87
C PRO A 191 5.39 18.22 18.56
N THR A 192 6.52 18.03 17.86
CA THR A 192 7.83 17.79 18.46
C THR A 192 8.78 18.96 18.27
N GLY A 193 8.57 19.81 17.25
CA GLY A 193 9.46 20.89 16.88
C GLY A 193 10.71 20.40 16.13
N LEU A 194 10.56 19.35 15.29
CA LEU A 194 11.64 18.89 14.41
C LEU A 194 11.95 19.96 13.38
N ALA A 195 13.24 20.09 13.01
CA ALA A 195 13.70 21.09 12.05
C ALA A 195 14.46 20.46 10.87
N GLY A 196 14.36 21.06 9.71
CA GLY A 196 15.13 20.71 8.54
C GLY A 196 15.01 19.24 8.15
N THR A 197 16.15 18.56 8.05
CA THR A 197 16.22 17.15 7.63
C THR A 197 15.85 16.14 8.71
N GLU A 198 15.64 16.57 9.96
CA GLU A 198 15.09 15.69 11.00
C GLU A 198 13.62 15.34 10.74
N ILE A 199 12.91 16.17 9.96
CA ILE A 199 11.54 15.91 9.55
C ILE A 199 11.57 14.80 8.50
N PRO A 200 10.83 13.69 8.69
CA PRO A 200 10.70 12.61 7.69
C PRO A 200 10.30 13.14 6.32
N ILE A 201 10.83 12.53 5.24
CA ILE A 201 10.57 13.02 3.87
C ILE A 201 9.09 13.00 3.54
N GLU A 202 8.36 11.96 4.00
CA GLU A 202 6.92 11.80 3.82
C GLU A 202 6.17 12.98 4.43
N ALA A 203 6.54 13.38 5.65
CA ALA A 203 5.95 14.51 6.35
C ALA A 203 6.18 15.83 5.60
N ARG A 204 7.41 16.06 5.09
CA ARG A 204 7.72 17.26 4.30
C ARG A 204 6.93 17.36 3.02
N ILE A 205 6.76 16.24 2.31
CA ILE A 205 5.97 16.17 1.08
C ILE A 205 4.50 16.43 1.38
N ILE A 206 3.95 15.76 2.41
CA ILE A 206 2.54 15.92 2.80
C ILE A 206 2.27 17.35 3.26
N ALA A 207 3.13 17.98 4.06
CA ALA A 207 2.97 19.35 4.52
C ALA A 207 2.82 20.36 3.36
N VAL A 208 3.63 20.21 2.31
CA VAL A 208 3.56 21.06 1.12
C VAL A 208 2.26 20.84 0.36
N VAL A 209 1.87 19.58 0.16
CA VAL A 209 0.67 19.22 -0.60
C VAL A 209 -0.61 19.58 0.15
N ASP A 210 -0.67 19.31 1.45
CA ASP A 210 -1.78 19.66 2.32
C ASP A 210 -2.03 21.17 2.33
N THR A 211 -0.97 21.97 2.50
CA THR A 211 -1.03 23.43 2.40
C THR A 211 -1.56 23.86 1.03
N GLY A 212 -1.07 23.26 -0.05
CA GLY A 212 -1.52 23.53 -1.42
C GLY A 212 -3.00 23.22 -1.64
N ASP A 213 -3.46 22.05 -1.19
CA ASP A 213 -4.88 21.66 -1.28
C ASP A 213 -5.76 22.58 -0.43
N ALA A 214 -5.35 22.92 0.80
CA ALA A 214 -6.08 23.84 1.66
C ALA A 214 -6.24 25.24 1.03
N ILE A 215 -5.21 25.76 0.37
CA ILE A 215 -5.27 27.06 -0.32
C ILE A 215 -6.21 26.99 -1.51
N THR A 216 -6.20 25.91 -2.27
CA THR A 216 -7.02 25.73 -3.48
C THR A 216 -8.48 25.42 -3.15
N ALA A 217 -8.75 24.59 -2.14
CA ALA A 217 -10.09 24.19 -1.71
C ALA A 217 -10.89 25.36 -1.10
N ARG A 218 -10.27 26.23 -0.29
CA ARG A 218 -10.91 27.44 0.27
C ARG A 218 -11.45 28.40 -0.77
N ARG A 219 -11.01 28.28 -2.04
CA ARG A 219 -11.34 29.19 -3.12
C ARG A 219 -12.48 28.72 -4.02
N SER A 220 -13.04 27.54 -3.78
CA SER A 220 -14.20 27.07 -4.55
C SER A 220 -15.49 27.88 -4.29
N TYR A 221 -15.55 28.66 -3.21
CA TYR A 221 -16.66 29.58 -2.90
C TYR A 221 -16.39 31.07 -3.25
N GLU A 222 -15.12 31.45 -3.37
CA GLU A 222 -14.72 32.76 -3.90
C GLU A 222 -14.07 32.56 -5.27
N ARG A 223 -14.32 33.48 -6.25
CA ARG A 223 -13.80 33.38 -7.62
C ARG A 223 -12.41 32.74 -7.68
N ARG A 224 -12.29 31.61 -8.42
CA ARG A 224 -11.04 30.89 -8.65
C ARG A 224 -9.87 31.86 -8.80
N ARG A 225 -8.96 31.87 -7.83
CA ARG A 225 -7.66 32.52 -8.05
C ARG A 225 -6.85 31.61 -8.96
N PRO A 226 -6.09 32.17 -9.91
CA PRO A 226 -5.22 31.37 -10.78
C PRO A 226 -4.26 30.48 -9.97
N GLU A 227 -4.01 29.27 -10.43
CA GLU A 227 -3.12 28.27 -9.79
C GLU A 227 -1.73 28.84 -9.47
N PHE A 228 -1.22 29.77 -10.30
CA PHE A 228 0.08 30.41 -10.08
C PHE A 228 0.16 31.19 -8.76
N LEU A 229 -0.95 31.69 -8.21
CA LEU A 229 -0.96 32.39 -6.92
C LEU A 229 -0.81 31.40 -5.75
N SER A 230 -1.28 30.17 -5.91
CA SER A 230 -1.06 29.10 -4.91
C SER A 230 0.39 28.68 -4.88
N LEU A 231 1.01 28.51 -6.04
CA LEU A 231 2.46 28.24 -6.16
C LEU A 231 3.31 29.39 -5.63
N ALA A 232 2.92 30.63 -5.83
CA ALA A 232 3.63 31.81 -5.28
C ALA A 232 3.55 31.82 -3.74
N GLU A 233 2.42 31.43 -3.15
CA GLU A 233 2.26 31.31 -1.70
C GLU A 233 3.15 30.21 -1.12
N ILE A 234 3.14 29.01 -1.72
CA ILE A 234 4.02 27.88 -1.33
C ILE A 234 5.49 28.31 -1.41
N ARG A 235 5.90 28.98 -2.51
CA ARG A 235 7.26 29.49 -2.65
C ARG A 235 7.65 30.51 -1.59
N ARG A 236 6.72 31.40 -1.21
CA ARG A 236 6.95 32.40 -0.16
C ARG A 236 7.10 31.76 1.22
N SER A 237 6.46 30.63 1.45
CA SER A 237 6.55 29.85 2.68
C SER A 237 7.70 28.83 2.67
N ALA A 238 8.53 28.82 1.64
CA ALA A 238 9.67 27.93 1.58
C ALA A 238 10.72 28.30 2.67
N GLY A 239 11.13 27.32 3.45
CA GLY A 239 12.07 27.52 4.58
C GLY A 239 11.39 27.85 5.92
N THR A 240 10.04 27.82 5.93
CA THR A 240 9.26 27.96 7.18
C THR A 240 8.55 26.66 7.52
#